data_1018b14e951e53b9b29a87454048c752
#
_entry.id   1018b14e951e53b9b29a87454048c752
#
_cell.length_a   1.000
_cell.length_b   1.000
_cell.length_c   1.000
_cell.angle_alpha   90.00
_cell.angle_beta   90.00
_cell.angle_gamma   90.00
#
_symmetry.space_group_name_H-M   'P 1'
#
loop_
_entity.id
_entity.type
_entity.pdbx_description
1 polymer ?
#
loop_
_entity_poly.entity_id
_entity_poly.type
_entity_poly.pdbx_seq_one_letter_code
_entity_poly.pdbx_strand_id
1 'polypeptide(L)'
;VNKAPTLFVNLERSGLSFQRRLWQVNTALGLDPQRKMLFINARGHTLAELGNSIRESVLRHSIQVVFIDSISRAGMGSLVDDRTANSIVDTLNQLGVAWYAIGHTPRADATHIYGAVHFEAGEDIGIRMISQESPGSLGIGLEVVKANDIAKPKKAYYRLTFDNAGLSGIETAKETDFPDLMVQEQPDVTERIKVYILGQPKAEASVSDIA
;
A
#
# COMPACT_ATOMS: atom_id res chain seq x y z
N VAL A 1 5.92 16.98 13.52
CA VAL A 1 5.62 16.48 12.17
C VAL A 1 4.69 17.47 11.51
N ASN A 2 5.08 18.04 10.37
CA ASN A 2 4.21 18.91 9.58
C ASN A 2 3.04 18.08 9.03
N LYS A 3 1.81 18.56 9.27
CA LYS A 3 0.59 17.90 8.76
C LYS A 3 0.33 18.41 7.35
N ALA A 4 0.43 17.56 6.35
CA ALA A 4 0.03 17.89 4.98
C ALA A 4 -1.49 17.77 4.82
N PRO A 5 -2.20 18.78 4.32
CA PRO A 5 -3.59 18.64 3.93
C PRO A 5 -3.75 17.56 2.87
N THR A 6 -4.64 16.62 3.13
CA THR A 6 -4.77 15.39 2.35
C THR A 6 -6.20 15.22 1.85
N LEU A 7 -6.34 14.79 0.60
CA LEU A 7 -7.60 14.34 -0.01
C LEU A 7 -7.53 12.84 -0.29
N PHE A 8 -8.57 12.09 0.08
CA PHE A 8 -8.70 10.68 -0.24
C PHE A 8 -9.76 10.47 -1.33
N VAL A 9 -9.40 9.82 -2.42
CA VAL A 9 -10.29 9.46 -3.53
C VAL A 9 -10.55 7.96 -3.47
N ASN A 10 -11.77 7.60 -3.10
CA ASN A 10 -12.20 6.21 -2.91
C ASN A 10 -12.95 5.73 -4.15
N LEU A 11 -12.33 4.89 -4.95
CA LEU A 11 -12.86 4.32 -6.19
C LEU A 11 -13.52 2.93 -5.99
N GLU A 12 -13.19 2.22 -4.91
CA GLU A 12 -13.60 0.83 -4.74
C GLU A 12 -14.79 0.62 -3.81
N ARG A 13 -14.80 1.33 -2.68
CA ARG A 13 -15.70 1.01 -1.57
C ARG A 13 -16.90 1.93 -1.50
N SER A 14 -17.96 1.48 -0.82
CA SER A 14 -19.06 2.37 -0.46
C SER A 14 -18.58 3.42 0.56
N GLY A 15 -19.18 4.61 0.53
CA GLY A 15 -18.86 5.69 1.47
C GLY A 15 -19.01 5.26 2.93
N LEU A 16 -20.05 4.45 3.25
CA LEU A 16 -20.26 3.91 4.61
C LEU A 16 -19.13 2.97 5.04
N SER A 17 -18.67 2.09 4.14
CA SER A 17 -17.55 1.18 4.42
C SER A 17 -16.26 1.97 4.67
N PHE A 18 -16.02 3.04 3.90
CA PHE A 18 -14.87 3.93 4.10
C PHE A 18 -14.94 4.64 5.46
N GLN A 19 -16.08 5.23 5.80
CA GLN A 19 -16.27 5.92 7.08
C GLN A 19 -16.07 4.99 8.29
N ARG A 20 -16.60 3.75 8.22
CA ARG A 20 -16.39 2.75 9.27
C ARG A 20 -14.90 2.43 9.44
N ARG A 21 -14.16 2.24 8.35
CA ARG A 21 -12.72 1.98 8.40
C ARG A 21 -11.93 3.16 8.95
N LEU A 22 -12.27 4.37 8.53
CA LEU A 22 -11.65 5.58 9.06
C LEU A 22 -11.84 5.68 10.57
N TRP A 23 -13.05 5.40 11.06
CA TRP A 23 -13.35 5.36 12.49
C TRP A 23 -12.48 4.32 13.22
N GLN A 24 -12.37 3.09 12.70
CA GLN A 24 -11.54 2.03 13.27
C GLN A 24 -10.05 2.40 13.28
N VAL A 25 -9.53 2.93 12.18
CA VAL A 25 -8.13 3.36 12.10
C VAL A 25 -7.84 4.49 13.07
N ASN A 26 -8.69 5.50 13.16
CA ASN A 26 -8.52 6.58 14.13
C ASN A 26 -8.50 6.05 15.56
N THR A 27 -9.42 5.15 15.91
CA THR A 27 -9.48 4.51 17.23
C THR A 27 -8.21 3.73 17.51
N ALA A 28 -7.77 2.88 16.59
CA ALA A 28 -6.57 2.05 16.74
C ALA A 28 -5.28 2.88 16.85
N LEU A 29 -5.26 4.08 16.29
CA LEU A 29 -4.14 5.04 16.41
C LEU A 29 -4.24 5.94 17.65
N GLY A 30 -5.25 5.78 18.50
CA GLY A 30 -5.48 6.65 19.65
C GLY A 30 -5.89 8.09 19.28
N LEU A 31 -6.42 8.28 18.07
CA LEU A 31 -6.93 9.56 17.56
C LEU A 31 -8.43 9.69 17.85
N ASP A 32 -8.95 10.91 17.74
CA ASP A 32 -10.40 11.12 17.80
C ASP A 32 -11.10 10.25 16.72
N PRO A 33 -11.95 9.31 17.11
CA PRO A 33 -12.66 8.42 16.18
C PRO A 33 -13.49 9.18 15.15
N GLN A 34 -13.98 10.37 15.52
CA GLN A 34 -14.79 11.25 14.64
C GLN A 34 -13.94 12.23 13.83
N ARG A 35 -12.62 12.12 13.88
CA ARG A 35 -11.73 12.95 13.09
C ARG A 35 -12.12 12.91 11.62
N LYS A 36 -12.42 14.06 11.07
CA LYS A 36 -12.83 14.22 9.67
C LYS A 36 -11.63 14.13 8.74
N MET A 37 -11.86 13.54 7.57
CA MET A 37 -10.94 13.54 6.44
C MET A 37 -11.68 14.04 5.21
N LEU A 38 -11.04 14.85 4.39
CA LEU A 38 -11.59 15.19 3.09
C LEU A 38 -11.52 13.97 2.19
N PHE A 39 -12.66 13.57 1.63
CA PHE A 39 -12.71 12.46 0.70
C PHE A 39 -13.74 12.64 -0.40
N ILE A 40 -13.46 12.09 -1.56
CA ILE A 40 -14.38 11.95 -2.68
C ILE A 40 -14.77 10.48 -2.78
N ASN A 41 -16.08 10.18 -2.65
CA ASN A 41 -16.58 8.84 -2.92
C ASN A 41 -16.84 8.70 -4.41
N ALA A 42 -15.87 8.13 -5.11
CA ALA A 42 -15.76 8.12 -6.56
C ALA A 42 -16.12 6.75 -7.19
N ARG A 43 -16.77 5.87 -6.41
CA ARG A 43 -17.14 4.53 -6.89
C ARG A 43 -18.02 4.62 -8.14
N GLY A 44 -17.60 3.94 -9.22
CA GLY A 44 -18.31 3.95 -10.50
C GLY A 44 -17.86 5.06 -11.47
N HIS A 45 -16.88 5.87 -11.07
CA HIS A 45 -16.27 6.90 -11.93
C HIS A 45 -14.80 6.56 -12.21
N THR A 46 -14.27 7.14 -13.27
CA THR A 46 -12.85 7.08 -13.62
C THR A 46 -12.11 8.32 -13.12
N LEU A 47 -10.77 8.24 -13.01
CA LEU A 47 -9.97 9.42 -12.68
C LEU A 47 -10.08 10.53 -13.72
N ALA A 48 -10.19 10.16 -15.01
CA ALA A 48 -10.33 11.14 -16.08
C ALA A 48 -11.62 11.98 -15.93
N GLU A 49 -12.74 11.34 -15.55
CA GLU A 49 -14.02 12.05 -15.26
C GLU A 49 -13.91 12.95 -14.04
N LEU A 50 -13.12 12.55 -13.05
CA LEU A 50 -13.00 13.24 -11.76
C LEU A 50 -11.89 14.28 -11.73
N GLY A 51 -10.99 14.29 -12.71
CA GLY A 51 -9.79 15.12 -12.70
C GLY A 51 -10.05 16.60 -12.39
N ASN A 52 -11.12 17.19 -12.96
CA ASN A 52 -11.50 18.56 -12.67
C ASN A 52 -11.98 18.74 -11.21
N SER A 53 -12.87 17.86 -10.72
CA SER A 53 -13.39 17.93 -9.35
C SER A 53 -12.30 17.74 -8.31
N ILE A 54 -11.32 16.87 -8.60
CA ILE A 54 -10.15 16.66 -7.73
C ILE A 54 -9.29 17.93 -7.72
N ARG A 55 -8.99 18.54 -8.89
CA ARG A 55 -8.22 19.80 -8.99
C ARG A 55 -8.91 20.96 -8.28
N GLU A 56 -10.22 21.11 -8.42
CA GLU A 56 -10.97 22.11 -7.68
C GLU A 56 -10.86 21.92 -6.16
N SER A 57 -10.94 20.66 -5.71
CA SER A 57 -10.77 20.33 -4.29
C SER A 57 -9.35 20.61 -3.80
N VAL A 58 -8.34 20.30 -4.62
CA VAL A 58 -6.93 20.60 -4.33
C VAL A 58 -6.74 22.10 -4.10
N LEU A 59 -7.24 22.92 -5.01
CA LEU A 59 -7.13 24.39 -4.89
C LEU A 59 -7.94 24.94 -3.73
N ARG A 60 -9.21 24.53 -3.59
CA ARG A 60 -10.12 25.03 -2.55
C ARG A 60 -9.66 24.76 -1.14
N HIS A 61 -9.03 23.60 -0.92
CA HIS A 61 -8.63 23.14 0.41
C HIS A 61 -7.11 23.14 0.61
N SER A 62 -6.34 23.71 -0.31
CA SER A 62 -4.87 23.74 -0.27
C SER A 62 -4.28 22.34 -0.02
N ILE A 63 -4.81 21.32 -0.72
CA ILE A 63 -4.36 19.94 -0.61
C ILE A 63 -2.92 19.83 -1.09
N GLN A 64 -2.10 19.08 -0.38
CA GLN A 64 -0.71 18.80 -0.73
C GLN A 64 -0.49 17.34 -1.17
N VAL A 65 -1.38 16.43 -0.73
CA VAL A 65 -1.28 15.01 -1.07
C VAL A 65 -2.66 14.46 -1.42
N VAL A 66 -2.76 13.76 -2.55
CA VAL A 66 -3.97 13.03 -2.96
C VAL A 66 -3.73 11.53 -2.87
N PHE A 67 -4.57 10.82 -2.11
CA PHE A 67 -4.56 9.36 -2.04
C PHE A 67 -5.64 8.78 -2.95
N ILE A 68 -5.28 7.76 -3.73
CA ILE A 68 -6.16 7.03 -4.67
C ILE A 68 -6.29 5.58 -4.23
N ASP A 69 -7.49 5.14 -3.90
CA ASP A 69 -7.79 3.72 -3.57
C ASP A 69 -8.89 3.20 -4.51
N SER A 70 -8.54 2.48 -5.56
CA SER A 70 -7.24 2.08 -6.07
C SER A 70 -7.14 2.36 -7.59
N ILE A 71 -5.94 2.25 -8.16
CA ILE A 71 -5.74 2.42 -9.61
C ILE A 71 -6.44 1.35 -10.43
N SER A 72 -6.75 0.18 -9.86
CA SER A 72 -7.49 -0.89 -10.54
C SER A 72 -8.91 -0.48 -10.99
N ARG A 73 -9.44 0.62 -10.46
CA ARG A 73 -10.73 1.21 -10.82
C ARG A 73 -10.62 2.60 -11.43
N ALA A 74 -9.38 3.08 -11.65
CA ALA A 74 -9.12 4.46 -12.05
C ALA A 74 -9.33 4.74 -13.54
N GLY A 75 -9.22 3.72 -14.42
CA GLY A 75 -9.30 3.86 -15.87
C GLY A 75 -10.49 3.16 -16.50
N MET A 76 -10.78 3.53 -17.74
CA MET A 76 -11.70 2.81 -18.64
C MET A 76 -10.88 1.86 -19.51
N GLY A 77 -10.97 0.56 -19.25
CA GLY A 77 -10.28 -0.46 -20.05
C GLY A 77 -9.37 -1.36 -19.23
N SER A 78 -8.54 -2.13 -19.90
CA SER A 78 -7.59 -3.04 -19.27
C SER A 78 -6.39 -2.28 -18.75
N LEU A 79 -5.99 -2.55 -17.50
CA LEU A 79 -4.78 -1.95 -16.90
C LEU A 79 -3.48 -2.43 -17.58
N VAL A 80 -3.53 -3.51 -18.36
CA VAL A 80 -2.37 -3.97 -19.14
C VAL A 80 -2.25 -3.23 -20.48
N ASP A 81 -3.21 -2.38 -20.83
CA ASP A 81 -3.14 -1.51 -21.99
C ASP A 81 -2.36 -0.23 -21.64
N ASP A 82 -1.33 0.04 -22.43
CA ASP A 82 -0.41 1.17 -22.21
C ASP A 82 -1.13 2.53 -22.25
N ARG A 83 -2.14 2.67 -23.10
CA ARG A 83 -2.93 3.92 -23.19
C ARG A 83 -3.73 4.16 -21.90
N THR A 84 -4.33 3.10 -21.38
CA THR A 84 -5.08 3.17 -20.12
C THR A 84 -4.14 3.54 -18.96
N ALA A 85 -3.00 2.89 -18.85
CA ALA A 85 -2.02 3.16 -17.81
C ALA A 85 -1.47 4.60 -17.91
N ASN A 86 -1.04 5.03 -19.09
CA ASN A 86 -0.55 6.39 -19.31
C ASN A 86 -1.62 7.44 -19.00
N SER A 87 -2.87 7.23 -19.41
CA SER A 87 -3.97 8.16 -19.12
C SER A 87 -4.21 8.34 -17.61
N ILE A 88 -4.06 7.28 -16.83
CA ILE A 88 -4.19 7.34 -15.38
C ILE A 88 -3.02 8.14 -14.77
N VAL A 89 -1.78 7.81 -15.15
CA VAL A 89 -0.58 8.50 -14.66
C VAL A 89 -0.59 9.98 -15.06
N ASP A 90 -0.93 10.29 -16.30
CA ASP A 90 -1.02 11.67 -16.79
C ASP A 90 -2.09 12.48 -16.03
N THR A 91 -3.24 11.85 -15.74
CA THR A 91 -4.29 12.50 -14.94
C THR A 91 -3.78 12.81 -13.51
N LEU A 92 -3.04 11.88 -12.89
CA LEU A 92 -2.47 12.09 -11.56
C LEU A 92 -1.40 13.18 -11.58
N ASN A 93 -0.49 13.17 -12.56
CA ASN A 93 0.56 14.18 -12.70
C ASN A 93 -0.01 15.59 -12.95
N GLN A 94 -1.15 15.69 -13.65
CA GLN A 94 -1.85 16.95 -13.88
C GLN A 94 -2.50 17.56 -12.64
N LEU A 95 -2.55 16.85 -11.51
CA LEU A 95 -3.09 17.40 -10.27
C LEU A 95 -2.18 18.49 -9.68
N GLY A 96 -0.88 18.51 -10.03
CA GLY A 96 0.10 19.50 -9.58
C GLY A 96 0.46 19.41 -8.10
N VAL A 97 0.15 18.30 -7.45
CA VAL A 97 0.47 17.99 -6.05
C VAL A 97 0.96 16.57 -5.94
N ALA A 98 1.58 16.21 -4.82
CA ALA A 98 1.98 14.82 -4.58
C ALA A 98 0.76 13.89 -4.59
N TRP A 99 0.91 12.72 -5.18
CA TRP A 99 -0.11 11.68 -5.17
C TRP A 99 0.46 10.35 -4.68
N TYR A 100 -0.41 9.57 -4.06
CA TYR A 100 -0.16 8.23 -3.61
C TYR A 100 -1.28 7.32 -4.10
N ALA A 101 -0.94 6.30 -4.88
CA ALA A 101 -1.93 5.40 -5.45
C ALA A 101 -1.71 3.96 -4.98
N ILE A 102 -2.79 3.28 -4.62
CA ILE A 102 -2.78 1.87 -4.24
C ILE A 102 -3.00 1.05 -5.50
N GLY A 103 -2.09 0.12 -5.77
CA GLY A 103 -2.22 -0.89 -6.81
C GLY A 103 -2.21 -2.29 -6.22
N HIS A 104 -2.81 -3.24 -6.94
CA HIS A 104 -2.75 -4.66 -6.57
C HIS A 104 -1.63 -5.35 -7.32
N THR A 105 -1.06 -6.39 -6.73
CA THR A 105 -0.11 -7.30 -7.38
C THR A 105 -0.85 -8.49 -7.99
N PRO A 106 -0.35 -9.09 -9.09
CA PRO A 106 -0.88 -10.36 -9.60
C PRO A 106 -0.76 -11.48 -8.56
N ARG A 107 -1.71 -12.41 -8.57
CA ARG A 107 -1.65 -13.58 -7.64
C ARG A 107 -0.47 -14.51 -7.91
N ALA A 108 -0.05 -14.60 -9.18
CA ALA A 108 1.02 -15.49 -9.60
C ALA A 108 2.41 -14.89 -9.40
N ASP A 109 2.51 -13.56 -9.36
CA ASP A 109 3.77 -12.83 -9.20
C ASP A 109 3.50 -11.52 -8.44
N ALA A 110 3.85 -11.50 -7.17
CA ALA A 110 3.68 -10.36 -6.29
C ALA A 110 4.86 -9.36 -6.35
N THR A 111 5.80 -9.55 -7.28
CA THR A 111 6.98 -8.67 -7.41
C THR A 111 6.68 -7.39 -8.16
N HIS A 112 5.61 -7.38 -8.97
CA HIS A 112 5.21 -6.26 -9.82
C HIS A 112 3.78 -5.81 -9.52
N ILE A 113 3.49 -4.55 -9.80
CA ILE A 113 2.11 -4.05 -9.80
C ILE A 113 1.33 -4.68 -10.97
N TYR A 114 0.06 -5.04 -10.73
CA TYR A 114 -0.80 -5.53 -11.82
C TYR A 114 -1.10 -4.40 -12.81
N GLY A 115 -0.72 -4.61 -14.08
CA GLY A 115 -0.97 -3.66 -15.16
C GLY A 115 0.24 -3.51 -16.07
N ALA A 116 0.21 -2.44 -16.86
CA ALA A 116 1.30 -2.11 -17.77
C ALA A 116 2.54 -1.62 -17.00
N VAL A 117 3.71 -1.88 -17.55
CA VAL A 117 5.02 -1.39 -17.04
C VAL A 117 5.05 0.14 -16.86
N HIS A 118 4.16 0.86 -17.52
CA HIS A 118 4.04 2.33 -17.43
C HIS A 118 3.62 2.83 -16.04
N PHE A 119 2.96 2.02 -15.22
CA PHE A 119 2.72 2.39 -13.82
C PHE A 119 4.02 2.49 -13.04
N GLU A 120 4.90 1.48 -13.18
CA GLU A 120 6.21 1.49 -12.52
C GLU A 120 7.15 2.56 -13.11
N ALA A 121 7.03 2.85 -14.42
CA ALA A 121 7.81 3.90 -15.05
C ALA A 121 7.38 5.30 -14.60
N GLY A 122 6.08 5.50 -14.36
CA GLY A 122 5.49 6.80 -14.03
C GLY A 122 5.55 7.18 -12.54
N GLU A 123 6.01 6.29 -11.66
CA GLU A 123 6.16 6.57 -10.23
C GLU A 123 7.59 7.01 -9.87
N ASP A 124 7.74 7.94 -8.93
CA ASP A 124 9.04 8.30 -8.35
C ASP A 124 9.45 7.37 -7.22
N ILE A 125 8.47 6.89 -6.45
CA ILE A 125 8.67 6.01 -5.31
C ILE A 125 7.66 4.86 -5.39
N GLY A 126 8.17 3.62 -5.48
CA GLY A 126 7.39 2.40 -5.37
C GLY A 126 7.51 1.80 -3.97
N ILE A 127 6.36 1.53 -3.33
CA ILE A 127 6.32 0.88 -2.01
C ILE A 127 5.57 -0.43 -2.14
N ARG A 128 6.25 -1.53 -1.86
CA ARG A 128 5.64 -2.85 -1.76
C ARG A 128 5.12 -3.07 -0.35
N MET A 129 3.89 -3.55 -0.23
CA MET A 129 3.31 -4.00 1.02
C MET A 129 3.16 -5.52 1.00
N ILE A 130 3.73 -6.18 1.99
CA ILE A 130 3.59 -7.61 2.25
C ILE A 130 2.89 -7.82 3.58
N SER A 131 2.20 -8.95 3.76
CA SER A 131 1.46 -9.22 4.99
C SER A 131 1.56 -10.69 5.41
N GLN A 132 1.51 -10.90 6.72
CA GLN A 132 1.45 -12.20 7.37
C GLN A 132 0.27 -12.23 8.34
N GLU A 133 -0.66 -13.16 8.14
CA GLU A 133 -1.78 -13.36 9.05
C GLU A 133 -1.36 -14.22 10.25
N SER A 134 -1.85 -13.85 11.43
CA SER A 134 -1.72 -14.61 12.66
C SER A 134 -3.04 -14.51 13.44
N PRO A 135 -3.36 -15.45 14.34
CA PRO A 135 -4.61 -15.37 15.11
C PRO A 135 -4.75 -14.02 15.82
N GLY A 136 -5.81 -13.27 15.47
CA GLY A 136 -6.11 -11.95 16.03
C GLY A 136 -5.19 -10.80 15.62
N SER A 137 -4.23 -11.02 14.70
CA SER A 137 -3.32 -9.98 14.25
C SER A 137 -2.90 -10.14 12.78
N LEU A 138 -2.44 -9.04 12.19
CA LEU A 138 -1.87 -8.98 10.85
C LEU A 138 -0.53 -8.24 10.93
N GLY A 139 0.54 -8.92 10.55
CA GLY A 139 1.84 -8.29 10.31
C GLY A 139 1.86 -7.63 8.94
N ILE A 140 2.39 -6.43 8.86
CA ILE A 140 2.59 -5.69 7.61
C ILE A 140 4.07 -5.29 7.51
N GLY A 141 4.69 -5.60 6.37
CA GLY A 141 5.99 -5.09 5.99
C GLY A 141 5.84 -4.09 4.84
N LEU A 142 6.46 -2.93 4.97
CA LEU A 142 6.55 -1.90 3.93
C LEU A 142 7.99 -1.76 3.45
N GLU A 143 8.22 -1.93 2.16
CA GLU A 143 9.52 -1.82 1.53
C GLU A 143 9.49 -0.83 0.37
N VAL A 144 10.44 0.09 0.34
CA VAL A 144 10.65 0.95 -0.83
C VAL A 144 11.43 0.16 -1.88
N VAL A 145 10.73 -0.30 -2.92
CA VAL A 145 11.31 -1.09 -4.02
C VAL A 145 11.92 -0.20 -5.10
N LYS A 146 11.37 0.99 -5.32
CA LYS A 146 11.86 2.01 -6.24
C LYS A 146 11.95 3.37 -5.54
N ALA A 147 13.01 4.11 -5.81
CA ALA A 147 13.17 5.51 -5.42
C ALA A 147 14.12 6.20 -6.40
N ASN A 148 13.65 7.28 -7.05
CA ASN A 148 14.45 7.99 -8.05
C ASN A 148 15.47 8.93 -7.40
N ASP A 149 15.03 9.74 -6.42
CA ASP A 149 15.82 10.89 -5.93
C ASP A 149 16.25 10.78 -4.46
N ILE A 150 15.89 9.68 -3.79
CA ILE A 150 16.23 9.45 -2.38
C ILE A 150 16.85 8.07 -2.17
N ALA A 151 17.69 7.96 -1.14
CA ALA A 151 18.15 6.65 -0.68
C ALA A 151 16.97 5.82 -0.16
N LYS A 152 16.92 4.54 -0.52
CA LYS A 152 15.85 3.65 -0.02
C LYS A 152 15.96 3.51 1.50
N PRO A 153 14.90 3.85 2.26
CA PRO A 153 14.89 3.67 3.70
C PRO A 153 14.87 2.17 4.04
N LYS A 154 15.18 1.85 5.30
CA LYS A 154 14.98 0.49 5.83
C LYS A 154 13.50 0.14 5.78
N LYS A 155 13.21 -1.16 5.63
CA LYS A 155 11.84 -1.70 5.73
C LYS A 155 11.20 -1.31 7.06
N ALA A 156 9.92 -1.02 7.03
CA ALA A 156 9.13 -0.72 8.21
C ALA A 156 8.12 -1.85 8.44
N TYR A 157 7.98 -2.27 9.69
CA TYR A 157 7.07 -3.34 10.08
C TYR A 157 6.04 -2.81 11.06
N TYR A 158 4.80 -3.28 10.91
CA TYR A 158 3.67 -2.92 11.76
C TYR A 158 2.88 -4.16 12.13
N ARG A 159 2.32 -4.14 13.34
CA ARG A 159 1.33 -5.11 13.80
C ARG A 159 -0.03 -4.43 13.89
N LEU A 160 -1.02 -5.00 13.22
CA LEU A 160 -2.43 -4.65 13.34
C LEU A 160 -3.10 -5.70 14.22
N THR A 161 -3.78 -5.27 15.27
CA THR A 161 -4.50 -6.15 16.19
C THR A 161 -5.99 -6.01 15.94
N PHE A 162 -6.70 -7.13 15.99
CA PHE A 162 -8.15 -7.19 15.75
C PHE A 162 -8.85 -7.83 16.93
N ASP A 163 -10.02 -7.29 17.26
CA ASP A 163 -10.98 -7.85 18.19
C ASP A 163 -12.36 -8.03 17.55
N ASN A 164 -13.38 -8.35 18.34
CA ASN A 164 -14.75 -8.55 17.84
C ASN A 164 -15.35 -7.29 17.18
N ALA A 165 -14.85 -6.11 17.48
CA ALA A 165 -15.29 -4.84 16.88
C ALA A 165 -14.52 -4.48 15.60
N GLY A 166 -13.42 -5.18 15.31
CA GLY A 166 -12.57 -4.99 14.15
C GLY A 166 -11.15 -4.57 14.54
N LEU A 167 -10.54 -3.63 13.79
CA LEU A 167 -9.19 -3.14 14.07
C LEU A 167 -9.16 -2.40 15.41
N SER A 168 -8.36 -2.90 16.36
CA SER A 168 -8.26 -2.40 17.74
C SER A 168 -6.91 -1.78 18.08
N GLY A 169 -5.84 -2.10 17.32
CA GLY A 169 -4.52 -1.54 17.55
C GLY A 169 -3.64 -1.51 16.31
N ILE A 170 -2.75 -0.52 16.25
CA ILE A 170 -1.70 -0.40 15.24
C ILE A 170 -0.42 0.00 15.99
N GLU A 171 0.62 -0.82 15.89
CA GLU A 171 1.92 -0.55 16.53
C GLU A 171 3.08 -0.85 15.57
N THR A 172 4.23 -0.24 15.82
CA THR A 172 5.46 -0.62 15.13
C THR A 172 5.92 -1.99 15.61
N ALA A 173 6.42 -2.81 14.69
CA ALA A 173 6.88 -4.16 14.96
C ALA A 173 8.34 -4.33 14.49
N LYS A 174 8.95 -5.45 14.88
CA LYS A 174 10.26 -5.86 14.38
C LYS A 174 10.10 -6.92 13.29
N GLU A 175 11.07 -7.00 12.43
CA GLU A 175 11.15 -8.03 11.39
C GLU A 175 11.03 -9.45 11.99
N THR A 176 11.70 -9.69 13.10
CA THR A 176 11.69 -10.97 13.82
C THR A 176 10.32 -11.39 14.36
N ASP A 177 9.37 -10.46 14.46
CA ASP A 177 8.01 -10.75 14.92
C ASP A 177 7.16 -11.44 13.85
N PHE A 178 7.61 -11.41 12.58
CA PHE A 178 6.88 -11.93 11.42
C PHE A 178 7.82 -12.68 10.47
N PRO A 179 8.22 -13.93 10.80
CA PRO A 179 9.20 -14.69 10.02
C PRO A 179 8.80 -14.90 8.56
N ASP A 180 7.50 -15.08 8.27
CA ASP A 180 7.02 -15.32 6.90
C ASP A 180 7.15 -14.08 6.01
N LEU A 181 7.18 -12.87 6.57
CA LEU A 181 7.46 -11.65 5.80
C LEU A 181 8.90 -11.60 5.31
N MET A 182 9.82 -12.28 5.99
CA MET A 182 11.22 -12.44 5.55
C MET A 182 11.34 -13.41 4.37
N VAL A 183 10.43 -14.38 4.26
CA VAL A 183 10.47 -15.48 3.27
C VAL A 183 9.71 -15.12 1.97
N GLN A 184 8.77 -14.17 2.02
CA GLN A 184 8.01 -13.74 0.83
C GLN A 184 8.84 -12.96 -0.21
N GLU A 185 10.01 -12.48 0.16
CA GLU A 185 11.03 -12.17 -0.83
C GLU A 185 11.49 -13.52 -1.39
N GLN A 186 11.59 -13.67 -2.72
CA GLN A 186 12.34 -14.79 -3.26
C GLN A 186 13.80 -14.59 -2.80
N PRO A 187 14.19 -15.11 -1.64
CA PRO A 187 15.56 -14.96 -1.22
C PRO A 187 16.36 -15.80 -2.19
N ASP A 188 17.46 -15.26 -2.67
CA ASP A 188 18.51 -16.07 -3.26
C ASP A 188 18.61 -17.38 -2.45
N VAL A 189 18.80 -18.50 -3.14
CA VAL A 189 18.88 -19.84 -2.52
C VAL A 189 19.78 -19.79 -1.27
N THR A 190 20.84 -18.99 -1.30
CA THR A 190 21.76 -18.73 -0.19
C THR A 190 21.05 -18.13 1.04
N GLU A 191 20.16 -17.16 0.86
CA GLU A 191 19.40 -16.55 1.97
C GLU A 191 18.36 -17.52 2.56
N ARG A 192 17.70 -18.32 1.71
CA ARG A 192 16.79 -19.39 2.17
C ARG A 192 17.52 -20.42 3.02
N ILE A 193 18.70 -20.84 2.59
CA ILE A 193 19.58 -21.77 3.33
C ILE A 193 19.97 -21.14 4.68
N LYS A 194 20.41 -19.88 4.72
CA LYS A 194 20.77 -19.19 5.97
C LYS A 194 19.60 -19.14 6.95
N VAL A 195 18.41 -18.73 6.49
CA VAL A 195 17.19 -18.66 7.34
C VAL A 195 16.84 -20.03 7.88
N TYR A 196 16.91 -21.08 7.04
CA TYR A 196 16.65 -22.44 7.50
C TYR A 196 17.66 -22.91 8.56
N ILE A 197 18.95 -22.70 8.32
CA ILE A 197 20.02 -23.09 9.26
C ILE A 197 19.88 -22.35 10.60
N LEU A 198 19.64 -21.02 10.55
CA LEU A 198 19.46 -20.19 11.76
C LEU A 198 18.21 -20.57 12.57
N GLY A 199 17.20 -21.14 11.93
CA GLY A 199 16.00 -21.68 12.57
C GLY A 199 16.19 -23.02 13.26
N GLN A 200 17.31 -23.74 13.01
CA GLN A 200 17.56 -25.02 13.64
C GLN A 200 18.17 -24.87 15.05
N PRO A 201 17.82 -25.74 16.01
CA PRO A 201 18.32 -25.66 17.39
C PRO A 201 19.84 -25.67 17.54
N LYS A 202 20.56 -26.24 16.54
CA LYS A 202 22.04 -26.32 16.52
C LYS A 202 22.67 -25.45 15.43
N ALA A 203 21.88 -24.64 14.71
CA ALA A 203 22.32 -23.92 13.52
C ALA A 203 23.04 -24.81 12.47
N GLU A 204 22.64 -26.08 12.38
CA GLU A 204 23.18 -27.09 11.46
C GLU A 204 22.02 -27.72 10.68
N ALA A 205 22.24 -28.00 9.39
CA ALA A 205 21.30 -28.73 8.55
C ALA A 205 22.06 -29.62 7.57
N SER A 206 21.49 -30.78 7.25
CA SER A 206 22.05 -31.63 6.19
C SER A 206 21.58 -31.13 4.82
N VAL A 207 22.31 -31.53 3.74
CA VAL A 207 21.91 -31.21 2.36
C VAL A 207 20.51 -31.74 2.03
N SER A 208 20.15 -32.90 2.59
CA SER A 208 18.83 -33.52 2.40
C SER A 208 17.69 -32.76 3.07
N ASP A 209 17.99 -31.91 4.07
CA ASP A 209 16.98 -31.11 4.79
C ASP A 209 16.69 -29.77 4.08
N ILE A 210 17.52 -29.43 3.07
CA ILE A 210 17.47 -28.16 2.34
C ILE A 210 16.85 -28.33 0.94
N ALA A 211 16.84 -29.55 0.43
CA ALA A 211 16.28 -29.91 -0.88
C ALA A 211 14.76 -30.08 -0.81
#